data_a4ea5f955d416f84571e89ab78c9a74b
#
_entry.id   a4ea5f955d416f84571e89ab78c9a74b
#
_cell.length_a   1.000
_cell.length_b   1.000
_cell.length_c   1.000
_cell.angle_alpha   90.00
_cell.angle_beta   90.00
_cell.angle_gamma   90.00
#
_symmetry.space_group_name_H-M   'P 1'
#
loop_
_entity.id
_entity.type
_entity.pdbx_description
1 polymer ?
#
loop_
_entity_poly.entity_id
_entity_poly.type
_entity_poly.pdbx_seq_one_letter_code
_entity_poly.pdbx_strand_id
1 'polypeptide(L)'
;ILDGQVLGTVTVLTGSKLTLQSSLEITVLDKGQAVSGATVSVDGALATTDSAGQVSTTSVARIVDDSSDTLAGVKSINLQIGSFYDFVTWDTISAFKHTFMASTITPGTLSSWLVLEAQWSPYFLDGNLDVEASGTLTIDDGVSLRIADGGQISVDGRIDAGAATLSSTGLGSRW
;
A
#
# COMPACT_ATOMS: atom_id res chain seq x y z
N ILE A 1 6.41 -1.38 -26.29
CA ILE A 1 6.85 -1.02 -24.92
C ILE A 1 8.02 -1.94 -24.62
N LEU A 2 9.21 -1.38 -24.55
CA LEU A 2 10.39 -2.09 -24.06
C LEU A 2 10.35 -1.94 -22.52
N ASP A 3 10.16 -3.03 -21.80
CA ASP A 3 10.32 -3.06 -20.34
C ASP A 3 11.72 -2.59 -19.99
N GLY A 4 11.81 -1.36 -19.56
CA GLY A 4 12.84 -0.57 -18.92
C GLY A 4 14.34 -0.87 -19.07
N GLN A 5 14.75 -1.97 -19.65
CA GLN A 5 16.17 -2.35 -19.71
C GLN A 5 16.80 -2.09 -21.07
N VAL A 6 17.09 -0.83 -21.38
CA VAL A 6 18.15 -0.54 -22.36
C VAL A 6 19.44 -0.28 -21.59
N LEU A 7 20.19 -1.35 -21.32
CA LEU A 7 21.56 -1.28 -20.83
C LEU A 7 22.47 -0.96 -22.01
N GLY A 8 22.90 0.30 -22.13
CA GLY A 8 23.81 0.73 -23.18
C GLY A 8 23.65 2.21 -23.54
N THR A 9 24.57 2.68 -24.38
CA THR A 9 24.51 4.03 -24.92
C THR A 9 23.40 4.11 -25.97
N VAL A 10 22.44 5.00 -25.77
CA VAL A 10 21.38 5.31 -26.73
C VAL A 10 21.74 6.63 -27.38
N THR A 11 21.82 6.67 -28.72
CA THR A 11 22.05 7.91 -29.47
C THR A 11 20.76 8.27 -30.21
N VAL A 12 20.29 9.49 -30.01
CA VAL A 12 19.16 10.06 -30.75
C VAL A 12 19.65 11.12 -31.74
N LEU A 13 18.91 11.31 -32.84
CA LEU A 13 19.21 12.36 -33.78
C LEU A 13 18.95 13.74 -33.23
N THR A 14 19.66 14.76 -33.69
CA THR A 14 19.48 16.16 -33.30
C THR A 14 18.02 16.58 -33.41
N GLY A 15 17.50 17.16 -32.34
CA GLY A 15 16.10 17.58 -32.19
C GLY A 15 15.12 16.44 -31.95
N SER A 16 15.58 15.20 -31.74
CA SER A 16 14.78 14.04 -31.44
C SER A 16 14.81 13.75 -29.93
N LYS A 17 13.74 13.09 -29.42
CA LYS A 17 13.61 12.66 -28.04
C LYS A 17 13.10 11.23 -27.98
N LEU A 18 13.78 10.37 -27.24
CA LEU A 18 13.34 9.02 -26.91
C LEU A 18 12.88 9.01 -25.44
N THR A 19 11.63 8.58 -25.21
CA THR A 19 11.10 8.36 -23.86
C THR A 19 10.88 6.87 -23.65
N LEU A 20 11.57 6.30 -22.70
CA LEU A 20 11.36 4.91 -22.27
C LEU A 20 10.43 4.90 -21.07
N GLN A 21 9.49 3.95 -21.05
CA GLN A 21 8.54 3.78 -19.97
C GLN A 21 8.64 2.37 -19.40
N SER A 22 8.41 2.25 -18.10
CA SER A 22 8.28 0.96 -17.40
C SER A 22 6.84 0.75 -16.96
N SER A 23 6.42 -0.52 -16.99
CA SER A 23 5.10 -0.92 -16.54
C SER A 23 5.06 -1.08 -15.02
N LEU A 24 3.92 -0.72 -14.46
CA LEU A 24 3.57 -0.87 -13.05
C LEU A 24 2.26 -1.61 -12.94
N GLU A 25 2.22 -2.65 -12.13
CA GLU A 25 1.02 -3.42 -11.81
C GLU A 25 0.88 -3.50 -10.29
N ILE A 26 -0.20 -2.95 -9.77
CA ILE A 26 -0.54 -2.96 -8.35
C ILE A 26 -1.79 -3.79 -8.14
N THR A 27 -1.77 -4.64 -7.11
CA THR A 27 -2.93 -5.37 -6.62
C THR A 27 -3.21 -4.95 -5.18
N VAL A 28 -4.48 -4.79 -4.82
CA VAL A 28 -4.91 -4.45 -3.45
C VAL A 28 -5.87 -5.52 -2.95
N LEU A 29 -5.55 -6.11 -1.80
CA LEU A 29 -6.32 -7.21 -1.21
C LEU A 29 -6.68 -6.89 0.26
N ASP A 30 -7.93 -7.19 0.65
CA ASP A 30 -8.37 -7.27 2.05
C ASP A 30 -8.57 -8.77 2.39
N LYS A 31 -7.71 -9.32 3.25
CA LYS A 31 -7.74 -10.75 3.64
C LYS A 31 -7.87 -11.69 2.44
N GLY A 32 -7.08 -11.40 1.38
CA GLY A 32 -7.07 -12.18 0.13
C GLY A 32 -8.21 -11.87 -0.84
N GLN A 33 -9.13 -10.99 -0.51
CA GLN A 33 -10.20 -10.54 -1.39
C GLN A 33 -9.80 -9.25 -2.12
N ALA A 34 -10.17 -9.15 -3.39
CA ALA A 34 -9.89 -7.99 -4.21
C ALA A 34 -10.60 -6.72 -3.67
N VAL A 35 -9.87 -5.62 -3.54
CA VAL A 35 -10.42 -4.32 -3.13
C VAL A 35 -10.60 -3.45 -4.37
N SER A 36 -11.84 -3.24 -4.78
CA SER A 36 -12.20 -2.32 -5.88
C SER A 36 -12.33 -0.89 -5.39
N GLY A 37 -11.90 0.08 -6.21
CA GLY A 37 -12.03 1.51 -5.90
C GLY A 37 -10.99 2.06 -4.92
N ALA A 38 -9.97 1.28 -4.55
CA ALA A 38 -8.83 1.79 -3.79
C ALA A 38 -8.04 2.79 -4.66
N THR A 39 -7.68 3.92 -4.07
CA THR A 39 -6.91 4.97 -4.78
C THR A 39 -5.42 4.67 -4.71
N VAL A 40 -4.79 4.55 -5.87
CA VAL A 40 -3.33 4.40 -6.01
C VAL A 40 -2.77 5.66 -6.66
N SER A 41 -1.75 6.24 -6.07
CA SER A 41 -1.05 7.42 -6.60
C SER A 41 0.40 7.08 -6.94
N VAL A 42 0.82 7.44 -8.13
CA VAL A 42 2.22 7.37 -8.58
C VAL A 42 2.66 8.75 -9.01
N ASP A 43 3.59 9.37 -8.30
CA ASP A 43 4.03 10.77 -8.54
C ASP A 43 2.87 11.78 -8.60
N GLY A 44 1.83 11.59 -7.79
CA GLY A 44 0.64 12.43 -7.79
C GLY A 44 -0.38 12.12 -8.89
N ALA A 45 -0.07 11.28 -9.86
CA ALA A 45 -1.06 10.76 -10.79
C ALA A 45 -1.92 9.69 -10.08
N LEU A 46 -3.24 9.89 -10.07
CA LEU A 46 -4.21 9.04 -9.39
C LEU A 46 -4.80 8.00 -10.34
N ALA A 47 -4.95 6.78 -9.85
CA ALA A 47 -5.71 5.71 -10.47
C ALA A 47 -6.51 4.96 -9.40
N THR A 48 -7.55 4.22 -9.80
CA THR A 48 -8.34 3.39 -8.89
C THR A 48 -8.29 1.94 -9.31
N THR A 49 -8.27 1.04 -8.32
CA THR A 49 -8.33 -0.40 -8.60
C THR A 49 -9.66 -0.80 -9.20
N ASP A 50 -9.62 -1.74 -10.11
CA ASP A 50 -10.79 -2.36 -10.76
C ASP A 50 -11.48 -3.41 -9.86
N SER A 51 -12.43 -4.16 -10.42
CA SER A 51 -13.14 -5.23 -9.71
C SER A 51 -12.25 -6.43 -9.32
N ALA A 52 -11.08 -6.57 -9.91
CA ALA A 52 -10.06 -7.56 -9.54
C ALA A 52 -9.05 -7.00 -8.52
N GLY A 53 -9.28 -5.79 -8.01
CA GLY A 53 -8.37 -5.10 -7.10
C GLY A 53 -7.09 -4.62 -7.78
N GLN A 54 -7.09 -4.47 -9.11
CA GLN A 54 -5.88 -4.21 -9.88
C GLN A 54 -5.89 -2.82 -10.50
N VAL A 55 -4.69 -2.23 -10.61
CA VAL A 55 -4.40 -1.06 -11.43
C VAL A 55 -3.10 -1.29 -12.18
N SER A 56 -3.13 -1.01 -13.47
CA SER A 56 -1.94 -1.07 -14.33
C SER A 56 -1.70 0.29 -14.97
N THR A 57 -0.47 0.75 -14.93
CA THR A 57 -0.07 2.02 -15.53
C THR A 57 1.38 1.95 -16.01
N THR A 58 1.84 3.02 -16.62
CA THR A 58 3.25 3.17 -17.01
C THR A 58 3.79 4.46 -16.44
N SER A 59 5.09 4.49 -16.19
CA SER A 59 5.79 5.72 -15.82
C SER A 59 7.06 5.86 -16.63
N VAL A 60 7.49 7.11 -16.82
CA VAL A 60 8.76 7.40 -17.50
C VAL A 60 9.91 6.82 -16.67
N ALA A 61 10.73 6.01 -17.31
CA ALA A 61 11.93 5.41 -16.73
C ALA A 61 13.19 6.20 -17.13
N ARG A 62 13.25 6.62 -18.38
CA ARG A 62 14.43 7.31 -18.95
C ARG A 62 14.01 8.23 -20.07
N ILE A 63 14.65 9.37 -20.18
CA ILE A 63 14.53 10.30 -21.29
C ILE A 63 15.91 10.49 -21.88
N VAL A 64 16.03 10.29 -23.19
CA VAL A 64 17.25 10.55 -23.95
C VAL A 64 16.93 11.54 -25.06
N ASP A 65 17.64 12.64 -25.11
CA ASP A 65 17.63 13.59 -26.23
C ASP A 65 19.06 13.80 -26.76
N ASP A 66 19.22 14.70 -27.72
CA ASP A 66 20.51 14.96 -28.35
C ASP A 66 21.54 15.65 -27.40
N SER A 67 21.11 16.11 -26.22
CA SER A 67 21.93 16.84 -25.26
C SER A 67 21.95 16.22 -23.87
N SER A 68 21.02 15.30 -23.57
CA SER A 68 20.88 14.72 -22.23
C SER A 68 20.42 13.27 -22.24
N ASP A 69 20.78 12.59 -21.15
CA ASP A 69 20.34 11.23 -20.82
C ASP A 69 19.96 11.21 -19.35
N THR A 70 18.67 11.15 -19.10
CA THR A 70 18.13 11.35 -17.75
C THR A 70 17.32 10.13 -17.31
N LEU A 71 17.68 9.52 -16.18
CA LEU A 71 16.88 8.52 -15.48
C LEU A 71 15.84 9.20 -14.60
N ALA A 72 14.63 8.65 -14.55
CA ALA A 72 13.54 9.21 -13.73
C ALA A 72 13.73 8.97 -12.23
N GLY A 73 14.59 8.02 -11.84
CA GLY A 73 14.88 7.72 -10.44
C GLY A 73 13.77 6.95 -9.72
N VAL A 74 13.85 6.94 -8.40
CA VAL A 74 12.91 6.23 -7.51
C VAL A 74 11.64 7.04 -7.36
N LYS A 75 10.48 6.36 -7.48
CA LYS A 75 9.16 6.93 -7.28
C LYS A 75 8.47 6.32 -6.07
N SER A 76 7.58 7.10 -5.45
CA SER A 76 6.70 6.61 -4.40
C SER A 76 5.36 6.21 -5.01
N ILE A 77 4.92 4.99 -4.68
CA ILE A 77 3.59 4.49 -4.99
C ILE A 77 2.82 4.48 -3.67
N ASN A 78 1.75 5.24 -3.62
CA ASN A 78 0.95 5.41 -2.42
C ASN A 78 -0.41 4.77 -2.61
N LEU A 79 -0.88 4.04 -1.60
CA LEU A 79 -2.22 3.49 -1.51
C LEU A 79 -3.03 4.30 -0.51
N GLN A 80 -4.29 4.60 -0.86
CA GLN A 80 -5.26 5.18 0.06
C GLN A 80 -6.60 4.45 -0.04
N ILE A 81 -7.13 4.04 1.13
CA ILE A 81 -8.47 3.47 1.30
C ILE A 81 -9.10 4.13 2.53
N GLY A 82 -10.08 5.00 2.33
CA GLY A 82 -10.63 5.81 3.43
C GLY A 82 -9.54 6.66 4.10
N SER A 83 -9.41 6.52 5.42
CA SER A 83 -8.34 7.15 6.21
C SER A 83 -7.02 6.37 6.18
N PHE A 84 -7.02 5.18 5.62
CA PHE A 84 -5.87 4.30 5.54
C PHE A 84 -4.88 4.74 4.46
N TYR A 85 -3.58 4.68 4.79
CA TYR A 85 -2.48 5.04 3.90
C TYR A 85 -1.32 4.06 4.04
N ASP A 86 -0.81 3.58 2.90
CA ASP A 86 0.41 2.79 2.81
C ASP A 86 1.24 3.20 1.58
N PHE A 87 2.50 2.82 1.53
CA PHE A 87 3.35 3.17 0.38
C PHE A 87 4.46 2.14 0.15
N VAL A 88 4.93 2.11 -1.10
CA VAL A 88 6.14 1.39 -1.52
C VAL A 88 6.93 2.27 -2.48
N THR A 89 8.23 2.05 -2.54
CA THR A 89 9.09 2.74 -3.50
C THR A 89 9.37 1.83 -4.70
N TRP A 90 9.45 2.43 -5.88
CA TRP A 90 9.72 1.78 -7.15
C TRP A 90 10.89 2.45 -7.86
N ASP A 91 11.90 1.66 -8.22
CA ASP A 91 12.92 2.06 -9.18
C ASP A 91 12.36 1.88 -10.59
N THR A 92 12.17 2.99 -11.30
CA THR A 92 11.48 3.01 -12.59
C THR A 92 12.24 2.35 -13.75
N ILE A 93 13.45 1.86 -13.53
CA ILE A 93 14.26 1.21 -14.60
C ILE A 93 13.77 -0.19 -14.97
N SER A 94 12.88 -0.79 -14.19
CA SER A 94 12.30 -2.12 -14.48
C SER A 94 10.79 -2.13 -14.28
N ALA A 95 10.12 -3.11 -14.91
CA ALA A 95 8.73 -3.42 -14.60
C ALA A 95 8.58 -3.75 -13.12
N PHE A 96 7.50 -3.32 -12.50
CA PHE A 96 7.25 -3.50 -11.08
C PHE A 96 5.86 -4.07 -10.84
N LYS A 97 5.80 -5.10 -10.00
CA LYS A 97 4.55 -5.66 -9.50
C LYS A 97 4.56 -5.63 -7.99
N HIS A 98 3.49 -5.15 -7.38
CA HIS A 98 3.36 -5.12 -5.93
C HIS A 98 1.93 -5.42 -5.50
N THR A 99 1.79 -6.12 -4.36
CA THR A 99 0.49 -6.37 -3.74
C THR A 99 0.46 -5.67 -2.38
N PHE A 100 -0.46 -4.73 -2.25
CA PHE A 100 -0.78 -4.15 -0.94
C PHE A 100 -1.79 -5.04 -0.22
N MET A 101 -1.47 -5.40 1.01
CA MET A 101 -2.44 -5.99 1.95
C MET A 101 -3.08 -4.84 2.73
N ALA A 102 -4.41 -4.74 2.65
CA ALA A 102 -5.18 -3.67 3.26
C ALA A 102 -6.30 -4.27 4.13
N SER A 103 -5.92 -5.16 5.06
CA SER A 103 -6.86 -5.90 5.88
C SER A 103 -7.56 -4.98 6.88
N THR A 104 -8.87 -4.80 6.71
CA THR A 104 -9.67 -3.90 7.55
C THR A 104 -10.28 -4.62 8.75
N ILE A 105 -10.34 -3.91 9.88
CA ILE A 105 -11.12 -4.29 11.06
C ILE A 105 -12.33 -3.37 11.11
N THR A 106 -13.53 -3.97 11.13
CA THR A 106 -14.76 -3.19 11.27
C THR A 106 -14.82 -2.57 12.67
N PRO A 107 -14.92 -1.24 12.80
CA PRO A 107 -15.16 -0.60 14.09
C PRO A 107 -16.45 -1.04 14.72
N GLY A 108 -16.53 -0.99 16.05
CA GLY A 108 -17.73 -1.33 16.81
C GLY A 108 -17.42 -2.29 17.95
N THR A 109 -18.41 -3.09 18.32
CA THR A 109 -18.37 -3.97 19.46
C THR A 109 -17.93 -5.39 19.07
N LEU A 110 -16.91 -5.92 19.75
CA LEU A 110 -16.47 -7.29 19.63
C LEU A 110 -16.97 -8.09 20.84
N SER A 111 -18.04 -8.86 20.64
CA SER A 111 -18.65 -9.74 21.66
C SER A 111 -18.30 -11.22 21.48
N SER A 112 -17.48 -11.54 20.49
CA SER A 112 -17.04 -12.88 20.13
C SER A 112 -15.51 -12.94 19.97
N TRP A 113 -15.02 -13.93 19.25
CA TRP A 113 -13.60 -14.08 19.00
C TRP A 113 -13.20 -13.47 17.65
N LEU A 114 -12.12 -12.66 17.65
CA LEU A 114 -11.47 -12.14 16.45
C LEU A 114 -9.97 -12.47 16.51
N VAL A 115 -9.47 -13.07 15.42
CA VAL A 115 -8.03 -13.36 15.25
C VAL A 115 -7.48 -12.47 14.14
N LEU A 116 -6.39 -11.78 14.43
CA LEU A 116 -5.58 -11.07 13.44
C LEU A 116 -4.38 -11.95 13.09
N GLU A 117 -4.44 -12.58 11.92
CA GLU A 117 -3.43 -13.53 11.45
C GLU A 117 -2.29 -12.79 10.74
N ALA A 118 -1.03 -13.20 10.97
CA ALA A 118 0.15 -12.57 10.39
C ALA A 118 0.13 -12.52 8.85
N GLN A 119 -0.45 -13.52 8.21
CA GLN A 119 -0.53 -13.60 6.74
C GLN A 119 -1.34 -12.48 6.09
N TRP A 120 -2.23 -11.82 6.84
CA TRP A 120 -3.08 -10.72 6.36
C TRP A 120 -2.64 -9.35 6.88
N SER A 121 -1.47 -9.30 7.56
CA SER A 121 -0.87 -8.03 8.01
C SER A 121 -0.44 -7.16 6.80
N PRO A 122 -0.57 -5.81 6.90
CA PRO A 122 -1.04 -5.02 8.04
C PRO A 122 -2.56 -4.94 8.16
N TYR A 123 -3.04 -4.78 9.40
CA TYR A 123 -4.46 -4.52 9.70
C TYR A 123 -4.71 -3.05 10.00
N PHE A 124 -5.93 -2.59 9.70
CA PHE A 124 -6.36 -1.21 9.84
C PHE A 124 -7.68 -1.14 10.58
N LEU A 125 -7.68 -0.32 11.62
CA LEU A 125 -8.87 0.03 12.38
C LEU A 125 -9.16 1.53 12.16
N ASP A 126 -10.27 1.82 11.45
CA ASP A 126 -10.75 3.19 11.23
C ASP A 126 -11.87 3.50 12.20
N GLY A 127 -11.54 3.80 13.45
CA GLY A 127 -12.47 4.10 14.54
C GLY A 127 -12.19 3.32 15.81
N ASN A 128 -13.24 3.06 16.60
CA ASN A 128 -13.13 2.40 17.89
C ASN A 128 -13.49 0.92 17.79
N LEU A 129 -12.76 0.09 18.51
CA LEU A 129 -13.07 -1.32 18.74
C LEU A 129 -13.27 -1.54 20.25
N ASP A 130 -14.49 -1.89 20.65
CA ASP A 130 -14.82 -2.18 22.04
C ASP A 130 -14.89 -3.69 22.25
N VAL A 131 -13.89 -4.28 22.89
CA VAL A 131 -13.81 -5.71 23.21
C VAL A 131 -14.60 -5.92 24.50
N GLU A 132 -15.85 -6.38 24.38
CA GLU A 132 -16.74 -6.63 25.52
C GLU A 132 -16.25 -7.77 26.41
N ALA A 133 -16.85 -7.94 27.60
CA ALA A 133 -16.47 -8.97 28.58
C ALA A 133 -16.49 -10.41 28.04
N SER A 134 -17.32 -10.69 27.00
CA SER A 134 -17.35 -11.98 26.31
C SER A 134 -16.43 -12.04 25.08
N GLY A 135 -15.86 -10.89 24.65
CA GLY A 135 -15.02 -10.78 23.48
C GLY A 135 -13.58 -11.17 23.74
N THR A 136 -12.93 -11.69 22.71
CA THR A 136 -11.49 -11.96 22.73
C THR A 136 -10.87 -11.48 21.42
N LEU A 137 -9.87 -10.62 21.50
CA LEU A 137 -9.03 -10.21 20.38
C LEU A 137 -7.69 -10.94 20.49
N THR A 138 -7.39 -11.79 19.51
CA THR A 138 -6.09 -12.46 19.40
C THR A 138 -5.29 -11.79 18.26
N ILE A 139 -4.03 -11.47 18.57
CA ILE A 139 -3.12 -10.82 17.61
C ILE A 139 -1.88 -11.70 17.50
N ASP A 140 -1.68 -12.33 16.34
CA ASP A 140 -0.56 -13.22 16.09
C ASP A 140 0.79 -12.48 16.08
N ASP A 141 1.87 -13.25 16.26
CA ASP A 141 3.23 -12.74 16.11
C ASP A 141 3.45 -12.15 14.71
N GLY A 142 4.09 -10.98 14.64
CA GLY A 142 4.42 -10.30 13.39
C GLY A 142 3.29 -9.47 12.79
N VAL A 143 2.11 -9.43 13.40
CA VAL A 143 1.01 -8.55 12.98
C VAL A 143 1.40 -7.09 13.20
N SER A 144 1.16 -6.27 12.18
CA SER A 144 1.12 -4.81 12.29
C SER A 144 -0.33 -4.34 12.32
N LEU A 145 -0.74 -3.73 13.42
CA LEU A 145 -2.06 -3.11 13.57
C LEU A 145 -1.91 -1.59 13.58
N ARG A 146 -2.55 -0.94 12.63
CA ARG A 146 -2.55 0.52 12.49
C ARG A 146 -3.94 1.04 12.82
N ILE A 147 -4.01 2.03 13.73
CA ILE A 147 -5.26 2.63 14.19
C ILE A 147 -5.34 4.05 13.64
N ALA A 148 -6.48 4.44 13.08
CA ALA A 148 -6.72 5.80 12.60
C ALA A 148 -6.62 6.83 13.73
N ASP A 149 -6.35 8.08 13.38
CA ASP A 149 -6.32 9.18 14.36
C ASP A 149 -7.64 9.30 15.09
N GLY A 150 -7.56 9.33 16.42
CA GLY A 150 -8.72 9.34 17.30
C GLY A 150 -9.39 7.99 17.52
N GLY A 151 -8.94 6.94 16.80
CA GLY A 151 -9.40 5.57 17.04
C GLY A 151 -8.78 4.99 18.32
N GLN A 152 -9.48 4.01 18.92
CA GLN A 152 -9.03 3.36 20.16
C GLN A 152 -9.50 1.90 20.21
N ILE A 153 -8.84 1.11 21.05
CA ILE A 153 -9.31 -0.21 21.46
C ILE A 153 -9.58 -0.16 22.95
N SER A 154 -10.85 -0.36 23.32
CA SER A 154 -11.28 -0.49 24.72
C SER A 154 -11.47 -1.96 25.05
N VAL A 155 -11.09 -2.41 26.24
CA VAL A 155 -11.08 -3.84 26.57
C VAL A 155 -11.68 -4.09 27.93
N ASP A 156 -12.90 -4.63 27.94
CA ASP A 156 -13.55 -5.23 29.10
C ASP A 156 -13.39 -6.76 29.12
N GLY A 157 -13.12 -7.35 27.95
CA GLY A 157 -12.88 -8.76 27.73
C GLY A 157 -11.41 -9.15 27.77
N ARG A 158 -10.95 -9.79 26.68
CA ARG A 158 -9.57 -10.31 26.63
C ARG A 158 -8.84 -9.85 25.36
N ILE A 159 -7.56 -9.49 25.52
CA ILE A 159 -6.58 -9.40 24.43
C ILE A 159 -5.47 -10.43 24.68
N ASP A 160 -5.21 -11.26 23.69
CA ASP A 160 -4.04 -12.14 23.62
C ASP A 160 -3.16 -11.64 22.46
N ALA A 161 -2.06 -10.98 22.76
CA ALA A 161 -1.16 -10.45 21.74
C ALA A 161 0.21 -11.10 21.83
N GLY A 162 0.70 -11.58 20.69
CA GLY A 162 2.07 -11.98 20.51
C GLY A 162 3.02 -10.80 20.29
N ALA A 163 4.14 -11.02 19.63
CA ALA A 163 5.08 -9.96 19.23
C ALA A 163 4.50 -9.17 18.03
N ALA A 164 3.56 -8.29 18.32
CA ALA A 164 2.85 -7.46 17.35
C ALA A 164 3.31 -5.99 17.43
N THR A 165 3.11 -5.23 16.34
CA THR A 165 3.36 -3.80 16.30
C THR A 165 2.04 -3.05 16.23
N LEU A 166 1.79 -2.16 17.21
CA LEU A 166 0.66 -1.24 17.19
C LEU A 166 1.17 0.16 16.86
N SER A 167 0.53 0.82 15.89
CA SER A 167 0.90 2.17 15.48
C SER A 167 -0.34 2.97 15.10
N SER A 168 -0.23 4.32 15.07
CA SER A 168 -1.26 5.15 14.47
C SER A 168 -0.98 5.40 12.99
N THR A 169 -2.03 5.69 12.22
CA THR A 169 -1.90 6.07 10.81
C THR A 169 -1.61 7.56 10.62
N GLY A 170 -1.74 8.40 11.64
CA GLY A 170 -1.55 9.84 11.56
C GLY A 170 -0.10 10.28 11.68
N LEU A 171 0.28 11.29 10.91
CA LEU A 171 1.55 11.99 11.04
C LEU A 171 1.54 12.83 12.33
N GLY A 172 2.03 12.27 13.44
CA GLY A 172 2.19 13.00 14.68
C GLY A 172 1.37 12.52 15.88
N SER A 173 0.64 11.43 15.75
CA SER A 173 -0.05 10.81 16.89
C SER A 173 0.95 10.33 17.94
N ARG A 174 0.77 10.78 19.16
CA ARG A 174 1.48 10.27 20.35
C ARG A 174 0.53 9.38 21.13
N TRP A 175 1.01 8.24 21.52
CA TRP A 175 0.35 7.31 22.47
C TRP A 175 0.52 7.83 23.89
#